data_54e32fcaa46e9ad4f7d547695b0c956a
#
_entry.id   54e32fcaa46e9ad4f7d547695b0c956a
#
_cell.length_a   1.000
_cell.length_b   1.000
_cell.length_c   1.000
_cell.angle_alpha   90.00
_cell.angle_beta   90.00
_cell.angle_gamma   90.00
#
_symmetry.space_group_name_H-M   'P 1'
#
loop_
_entity.id
_entity.type
_entity.pdbx_description
1 polymer ?
#
loop_
_entity_poly.entity_id
_entity_poly.type
_entity_poly.pdbx_seq_one_letter_code
_entity_poly.pdbx_strand_id
1 'polypeptide(L)'
;MKISGKFILKVAGTLTVISLVIAALLGLVNNVTADKIAEIDAENTRIAMSAVVPEGSEFTDKLEISDDVAAAAAAQGGKLTELYGVKNAGADAGYVMKISASGSQGTIVMMVGVDANKAITGISVVSHAETSGIGTKVVGNEPNTAGVPVLDQFQGMTGAGSLVVGKTVTPISGATVSTKGITMGANAALAAAEALG
;
A
#
# COMPACT_ATOMS: atom_id res chain seq x y z
N MET A 1 5.90 40.04 -31.61
CA MET A 1 4.45 40.13 -31.33
C MET A 1 4.28 40.75 -29.95
N LYS A 2 3.70 41.96 -29.81
CA LYS A 2 3.44 42.56 -28.48
C LYS A 2 2.10 42.05 -27.97
N ILE A 3 2.14 41.19 -26.97
CA ILE A 3 0.93 40.69 -26.32
C ILE A 3 0.32 41.83 -25.49
N SER A 4 -0.92 42.19 -25.74
CA SER A 4 -1.63 43.25 -25.02
C SER A 4 -1.93 42.84 -23.58
N GLY A 5 -1.67 43.72 -22.59
CA GLY A 5 -1.98 43.45 -21.19
C GLY A 5 -3.47 43.12 -20.95
N LYS A 6 -4.38 43.72 -21.75
CA LYS A 6 -5.81 43.35 -21.71
C LYS A 6 -6.09 41.89 -22.12
N PHE A 7 -5.33 41.38 -23.10
CA PHE A 7 -5.45 39.99 -23.51
C PHE A 7 -5.01 39.03 -22.40
N ILE A 8 -3.85 39.32 -21.78
CA ILE A 8 -3.33 38.55 -20.65
C ILE A 8 -4.34 38.54 -19.50
N LEU A 9 -4.89 39.67 -19.13
CA LEU A 9 -5.86 39.81 -18.04
C LEU A 9 -7.16 39.01 -18.34
N LYS A 10 -7.65 39.06 -19.59
CA LYS A 10 -8.82 38.31 -20.01
C LYS A 10 -8.59 36.78 -19.93
N VAL A 11 -7.48 36.30 -20.46
CA VAL A 11 -7.14 34.86 -20.45
C VAL A 11 -6.91 34.40 -19.01
N ALA A 12 -6.12 35.11 -18.22
CA ALA A 12 -5.88 34.78 -16.80
C ALA A 12 -7.19 34.79 -16.00
N GLY A 13 -8.04 35.80 -16.16
CA GLY A 13 -9.33 35.87 -15.47
C GLY A 13 -10.26 34.69 -15.85
N THR A 14 -10.34 34.35 -17.13
CA THR A 14 -11.15 33.22 -17.60
C THR A 14 -10.63 31.90 -17.00
N LEU A 15 -9.31 31.66 -17.04
CA LEU A 15 -8.71 30.45 -16.47
C LEU A 15 -8.93 30.38 -14.95
N THR A 16 -8.79 31.51 -14.24
CA THR A 16 -9.04 31.57 -12.79
C THR A 16 -10.48 31.20 -12.47
N VAL A 17 -11.47 31.76 -13.18
CA VAL A 17 -12.88 31.44 -12.94
C VAL A 17 -13.16 29.96 -13.21
N ILE A 18 -12.67 29.42 -14.31
CA ILE A 18 -12.86 27.98 -14.63
C ILE A 18 -12.24 27.11 -13.53
N SER A 19 -11.00 27.42 -13.12
CA SER A 19 -10.31 26.67 -12.06
C SER A 19 -11.07 26.71 -10.73
N LEU A 20 -11.60 27.86 -10.34
CA LEU A 20 -12.39 28.03 -9.13
C LEU A 20 -13.69 27.20 -9.18
N VAL A 21 -14.40 27.22 -10.30
CA VAL A 21 -15.63 26.43 -10.47
C VAL A 21 -15.31 24.94 -10.40
N ILE A 22 -14.27 24.46 -11.09
CA ILE A 22 -13.86 23.05 -11.05
C ILE A 22 -13.44 22.65 -9.64
N ALA A 23 -12.64 23.48 -8.96
CA ALA A 23 -12.20 23.19 -7.59
C ALA A 23 -13.38 23.12 -6.61
N ALA A 24 -14.35 24.02 -6.74
CA ALA A 24 -15.56 24.01 -5.91
C ALA A 24 -16.41 22.73 -6.16
N LEU A 25 -16.59 22.34 -7.43
CA LEU A 25 -17.30 21.12 -7.78
C LEU A 25 -16.60 19.87 -7.26
N LEU A 26 -15.27 19.78 -7.41
CA LEU A 26 -14.49 18.65 -6.88
C LEU A 26 -14.57 18.58 -5.36
N GLY A 27 -14.47 19.71 -4.67
CA GLY A 27 -14.60 19.78 -3.21
C GLY A 27 -15.98 19.33 -2.74
N LEU A 28 -17.05 19.72 -3.44
CA LEU A 28 -18.42 19.31 -3.12
C LEU A 28 -18.63 17.80 -3.33
N VAL A 29 -18.15 17.26 -4.46
CA VAL A 29 -18.20 15.81 -4.73
C VAL A 29 -17.43 15.05 -3.66
N ASN A 30 -16.19 15.48 -3.36
CA ASN A 30 -15.38 14.84 -2.32
C ASN A 30 -16.08 14.84 -0.95
N ASN A 31 -16.72 15.95 -0.56
CA ASN A 31 -17.45 16.02 0.73
C ASN A 31 -18.65 15.06 0.79
N VAL A 32 -19.37 14.89 -0.33
CA VAL A 32 -20.53 13.97 -0.39
C VAL A 32 -20.09 12.50 -0.44
N THR A 33 -18.90 12.21 -1.00
CA THR A 33 -18.41 10.83 -1.17
C THR A 33 -17.47 10.37 -0.07
N ALA A 34 -16.97 11.26 0.79
CA ALA A 34 -15.97 10.96 1.80
C ALA A 34 -16.38 9.81 2.74
N ASP A 35 -17.62 9.84 3.25
CA ASP A 35 -18.12 8.80 4.15
C ASP A 35 -18.20 7.43 3.45
N LYS A 36 -18.62 7.41 2.19
CA LYS A 36 -18.68 6.16 1.40
C LYS A 36 -17.32 5.62 1.07
N ILE A 37 -16.35 6.48 0.79
CA ILE A 37 -14.96 6.10 0.57
C ILE A 37 -14.39 5.48 1.86
N ALA A 38 -14.61 6.11 3.01
CA ALA A 38 -14.15 5.60 4.31
C ALA A 38 -14.76 4.22 4.65
N GLU A 39 -16.05 4.01 4.36
CA GLU A 39 -16.70 2.71 4.54
C GLU A 39 -16.09 1.62 3.65
N ILE A 40 -15.85 1.92 2.37
CA ILE A 40 -15.23 0.99 1.42
C ILE A 40 -13.79 0.68 1.84
N ASP A 41 -13.02 1.68 2.27
CA ASP A 41 -11.65 1.49 2.73
C ASP A 41 -11.58 0.64 4.00
N ALA A 42 -12.53 0.80 4.92
CA ALA A 42 -12.64 -0.04 6.11
C ALA A 42 -12.94 -1.49 5.75
N GLU A 43 -13.89 -1.73 4.84
CA GLU A 43 -14.23 -3.07 4.38
C GLU A 43 -13.09 -3.73 3.60
N ASN A 44 -12.45 -3.00 2.69
CA ASN A 44 -11.26 -3.48 1.97
C ASN A 44 -10.13 -3.84 2.95
N THR A 45 -9.91 -3.02 3.98
CA THR A 45 -8.93 -3.30 5.04
C THR A 45 -9.27 -4.59 5.76
N ARG A 46 -10.54 -4.80 6.15
CA ARG A 46 -11.00 -6.02 6.83
C ARG A 46 -10.79 -7.27 5.96
N ILE A 47 -11.16 -7.20 4.69
CA ILE A 47 -10.95 -8.30 3.72
C ILE A 47 -9.46 -8.59 3.57
N ALA A 48 -8.64 -7.55 3.39
CA ALA A 48 -7.20 -7.68 3.22
C ALA A 48 -6.51 -8.27 4.46
N MET A 49 -6.95 -7.91 5.68
CA MET A 49 -6.45 -8.50 6.92
C MET A 49 -6.72 -10.01 6.96
N SER A 50 -7.94 -10.42 6.65
CA SER A 50 -8.30 -11.85 6.65
C SER A 50 -7.57 -12.65 5.57
N ALA A 51 -7.19 -12.03 4.46
CA ALA A 51 -6.49 -12.68 3.36
C ALA A 51 -5.00 -12.96 3.65
N VAL A 52 -4.40 -12.28 4.64
CA VAL A 52 -2.96 -12.38 4.93
C VAL A 52 -2.62 -13.21 6.18
N VAL A 53 -3.63 -13.83 6.80
CA VAL A 53 -3.48 -14.69 7.98
C VAL A 53 -4.14 -16.04 7.76
N PRO A 54 -3.74 -17.09 8.49
CA PRO A 54 -4.42 -18.39 8.45
C PRO A 54 -5.90 -18.29 8.85
N GLU A 55 -6.73 -19.16 8.30
CA GLU A 55 -8.15 -19.26 8.68
C GLU A 55 -8.31 -19.50 10.18
N GLY A 56 -9.31 -18.84 10.79
CA GLY A 56 -9.57 -18.93 12.23
C GLY A 56 -8.69 -18.04 13.10
N SER A 57 -7.87 -17.19 12.50
CA SER A 57 -7.11 -16.17 13.25
C SER A 57 -8.01 -15.07 13.79
N GLU A 58 -7.71 -14.61 15.00
CA GLU A 58 -8.34 -13.48 15.66
C GLU A 58 -7.37 -12.30 15.67
N PHE A 59 -7.90 -11.08 15.49
CA PHE A 59 -7.11 -9.85 15.54
C PHE A 59 -7.27 -9.18 16.91
N THR A 60 -6.18 -8.63 17.42
CA THR A 60 -6.25 -7.76 18.60
C THR A 60 -6.77 -6.38 18.20
N ASP A 61 -7.05 -5.53 19.20
CA ASP A 61 -7.22 -4.10 18.96
C ASP A 61 -5.96 -3.53 18.30
N LYS A 62 -6.12 -2.39 17.64
CA LYS A 62 -5.01 -1.67 17.01
C LYS A 62 -3.94 -1.33 18.06
N LEU A 63 -2.72 -1.75 17.80
CA LEU A 63 -1.57 -1.52 18.67
C LEU A 63 -0.95 -0.14 18.42
N GLU A 64 -0.35 0.43 19.46
CA GLU A 64 0.48 1.64 19.31
C GLU A 64 1.76 1.31 18.53
N ILE A 65 2.12 2.20 17.61
CA ILE A 65 3.34 2.09 16.81
C ILE A 65 4.40 2.97 17.50
N SER A 66 5.42 2.36 18.05
CA SER A 66 6.55 3.11 18.62
C SER A 66 7.38 3.78 17.51
N ASP A 67 8.10 4.84 17.89
CA ASP A 67 8.96 5.57 16.95
C ASP A 67 10.04 4.68 16.34
N ASP A 68 10.59 3.73 17.08
CA ASP A 68 11.60 2.77 16.60
C ASP A 68 11.02 1.85 15.52
N VAL A 69 9.81 1.31 15.73
CA VAL A 69 9.11 0.45 14.76
C VAL A 69 8.76 1.24 13.50
N ALA A 70 8.26 2.47 13.67
CA ALA A 70 7.97 3.35 12.54
C ALA A 70 9.23 3.71 11.74
N ALA A 71 10.34 4.00 12.42
CA ALA A 71 11.63 4.31 11.80
C ALA A 71 12.21 3.09 11.07
N ALA A 72 12.11 1.89 11.63
CA ALA A 72 12.56 0.66 11.00
C ALA A 72 11.80 0.41 9.65
N ALA A 73 10.48 0.56 9.64
CA ALA A 73 9.69 0.47 8.42
C ALA A 73 10.07 1.55 7.39
N ALA A 74 10.23 2.79 7.84
CA ALA A 74 10.59 3.93 6.98
C ALA A 74 11.98 3.77 6.33
N ALA A 75 12.94 3.17 7.02
CA ALA A 75 14.26 2.86 6.49
C ALA A 75 14.22 1.91 5.27
N GLN A 76 13.17 1.10 5.14
CA GLN A 76 12.92 0.23 3.99
C GLN A 76 12.05 0.87 2.91
N GLY A 77 11.67 2.13 3.06
CA GLY A 77 10.85 2.88 2.08
C GLY A 77 9.35 2.65 2.20
N GLY A 78 8.88 2.03 3.30
CA GLY A 78 7.46 1.88 3.60
C GLY A 78 7.06 2.68 4.84
N LYS A 79 5.82 3.18 4.87
CA LYS A 79 5.22 3.86 6.02
C LYS A 79 4.22 2.92 6.70
N LEU A 80 4.52 2.50 7.91
CA LEU A 80 3.59 1.76 8.76
C LEU A 80 2.50 2.70 9.30
N THR A 81 1.23 2.39 9.06
CA THR A 81 0.09 3.22 9.44
C THR A 81 -0.82 2.56 10.47
N GLU A 82 -0.91 1.24 10.44
CA GLU A 82 -1.69 0.46 11.39
C GLU A 82 -0.97 -0.85 11.71
N LEU A 83 -1.10 -1.30 12.95
CA LEU A 83 -0.49 -2.51 13.49
C LEU A 83 -1.52 -3.27 14.31
N TYR A 84 -1.65 -4.56 14.06
CA TYR A 84 -2.54 -5.46 14.79
C TYR A 84 -1.77 -6.72 15.16
N GLY A 85 -1.99 -7.22 16.37
CA GLY A 85 -1.54 -8.56 16.76
C GLY A 85 -2.48 -9.62 16.18
N VAL A 86 -1.95 -10.79 15.91
CA VAL A 86 -2.71 -11.95 15.43
C VAL A 86 -2.62 -13.05 16.45
N LYS A 87 -3.77 -13.65 16.78
CA LYS A 87 -3.87 -14.85 17.61
C LYS A 87 -4.45 -16.01 16.83
N ASN A 88 -3.91 -17.18 17.01
CA ASN A 88 -4.47 -18.41 16.47
C ASN A 88 -4.60 -19.42 17.61
N ALA A 89 -5.82 -19.94 17.81
CA ALA A 89 -6.16 -20.82 18.92
C ALA A 89 -5.73 -20.27 20.30
N GLY A 90 -5.79 -18.95 20.49
CA GLY A 90 -5.45 -18.24 21.73
C GLY A 90 -3.95 -17.98 21.94
N ALA A 91 -3.07 -18.47 21.08
CA ALA A 91 -1.63 -18.17 21.10
C ALA A 91 -1.28 -17.02 20.15
N ASP A 92 -0.27 -16.24 20.51
CA ASP A 92 0.25 -15.18 19.64
C ASP A 92 0.84 -15.83 18.37
N ALA A 93 0.34 -15.40 17.21
CA ALA A 93 0.68 -15.97 15.90
C ALA A 93 1.46 -15.00 15.01
N GLY A 94 1.63 -13.75 15.44
CA GLY A 94 2.36 -12.73 14.72
C GLY A 94 1.63 -11.40 14.62
N TYR A 95 1.81 -10.69 13.51
CA TYR A 95 1.29 -9.34 13.31
C TYR A 95 0.69 -9.17 11.92
N VAL A 96 -0.30 -8.27 11.81
CA VAL A 96 -0.77 -7.73 10.53
C VAL A 96 -0.53 -6.22 10.53
N MET A 97 0.07 -5.74 9.47
CA MET A 97 0.55 -4.38 9.32
C MET A 97 -0.04 -3.73 8.08
N LYS A 98 -0.62 -2.54 8.23
CA LYS A 98 -1.02 -1.70 7.10
C LYS A 98 0.15 -0.81 6.71
N ILE A 99 0.66 -1.00 5.52
CA ILE A 99 1.85 -0.32 5.03
C ILE A 99 1.53 0.41 3.74
N SER A 100 2.04 1.63 3.63
CA SER A 100 2.01 2.44 2.42
C SER A 100 3.41 2.51 1.83
N ALA A 101 3.55 2.19 0.55
CA ALA A 101 4.80 2.31 -0.18
C ALA A 101 4.58 3.01 -1.52
N SER A 102 5.66 3.57 -2.09
CA SER A 102 5.59 4.27 -3.38
C SER A 102 5.51 3.27 -4.52
N GLY A 103 4.44 3.33 -5.30
CA GLY A 103 4.28 2.59 -6.55
C GLY A 103 4.77 3.35 -7.77
N SER A 104 4.25 3.00 -8.95
CA SER A 104 4.61 3.65 -10.23
C SER A 104 3.86 4.97 -10.45
N GLN A 105 2.59 5.04 -10.09
CA GLN A 105 1.73 6.22 -10.31
C GLN A 105 1.29 6.88 -9.01
N GLY A 106 1.59 6.28 -7.87
CA GLY A 106 1.21 6.81 -6.58
C GLY A 106 1.47 5.81 -5.46
N THR A 107 0.78 6.00 -4.35
CA THR A 107 0.92 5.14 -3.18
C THR A 107 0.16 3.84 -3.38
N ILE A 108 0.80 2.72 -3.03
CA ILE A 108 0.16 1.42 -2.86
C ILE A 108 0.00 1.20 -1.35
N VAL A 109 -1.23 0.98 -0.90
CA VAL A 109 -1.56 0.63 0.48
C VAL A 109 -1.85 -0.86 0.55
N MET A 110 -1.15 -1.57 1.42
CA MET A 110 -1.25 -3.02 1.53
C MET A 110 -1.31 -3.47 2.99
N MET A 111 -1.96 -4.60 3.23
CA MET A 111 -1.84 -5.38 4.45
C MET A 111 -0.77 -6.44 4.24
N VAL A 112 0.12 -6.55 5.19
CA VAL A 112 1.17 -7.58 5.21
C VAL A 112 1.04 -8.34 6.52
N GLY A 113 0.83 -9.66 6.42
CA GLY A 113 0.89 -10.56 7.56
C GLY A 113 2.32 -11.07 7.77
N VAL A 114 2.75 -11.13 9.01
CA VAL A 114 4.05 -11.69 9.42
C VAL A 114 3.82 -12.59 10.63
N ASP A 115 4.32 -13.81 10.56
CA ASP A 115 4.17 -14.79 11.64
C ASP A 115 5.15 -14.56 12.81
N ALA A 116 5.03 -15.39 13.85
CA ALA A 116 5.90 -15.33 15.02
C ALA A 116 7.39 -15.62 14.69
N ASN A 117 7.68 -16.28 13.55
CA ASN A 117 9.05 -16.53 13.07
C ASN A 117 9.57 -15.39 12.18
N LYS A 118 8.82 -14.29 12.07
CA LYS A 118 9.12 -13.14 11.20
C LYS A 118 9.17 -13.51 9.72
N ALA A 119 8.34 -14.47 9.30
CA ALA A 119 8.12 -14.81 7.90
C ALA A 119 6.80 -14.19 7.41
N ILE A 120 6.80 -13.68 6.18
CA ILE A 120 5.59 -13.14 5.56
C ILE A 120 4.58 -14.27 5.37
N THR A 121 3.37 -14.11 5.90
CA THR A 121 2.25 -15.04 5.70
C THR A 121 1.45 -14.71 4.44
N GLY A 122 1.40 -13.45 4.06
CA GLY A 122 0.72 -12.99 2.85
C GLY A 122 0.79 -11.48 2.68
N ILE A 123 0.47 -11.04 1.46
CA ILE A 123 0.31 -9.62 1.11
C ILE A 123 -1.01 -9.45 0.38
N SER A 124 -1.81 -8.47 0.80
CA SER A 124 -3.06 -8.09 0.14
C SER A 124 -3.13 -6.59 -0.03
N VAL A 125 -3.47 -6.12 -1.23
CA VAL A 125 -3.54 -4.70 -1.54
C VAL A 125 -4.91 -4.15 -1.15
N VAL A 126 -4.91 -3.08 -0.35
CA VAL A 126 -6.13 -2.36 0.10
C VAL A 126 -6.55 -1.30 -0.90
N SER A 127 -5.58 -0.48 -1.34
CA SER A 127 -5.82 0.57 -2.33
C SER A 127 -4.54 0.91 -3.11
N HIS A 128 -4.72 1.43 -4.32
CA HIS A 128 -3.61 1.82 -5.20
C HIS A 128 -4.04 2.85 -6.25
N ALA A 129 -3.06 3.53 -6.86
CA ALA A 129 -3.26 4.44 -7.99
C ALA A 129 -2.54 3.94 -9.27
N GLU A 130 -2.24 2.65 -9.36
CA GLU A 130 -1.46 2.06 -10.44
C GLU A 130 -2.17 2.10 -11.80
N THR A 131 -1.38 2.17 -12.88
CA THR A 131 -1.90 2.18 -14.26
C THR A 131 -2.64 0.88 -14.60
N SER A 132 -3.86 1.03 -15.12
CA SER A 132 -4.67 -0.10 -15.60
C SER A 132 -3.94 -0.93 -16.67
N GLY A 133 -4.01 -2.25 -16.57
CA GLY A 133 -3.39 -3.19 -17.50
C GLY A 133 -1.86 -3.37 -17.34
N ILE A 134 -1.22 -2.57 -16.47
CA ILE A 134 0.22 -2.67 -16.20
C ILE A 134 0.45 -2.88 -14.70
N GLY A 135 0.40 -1.81 -13.89
CA GLY A 135 0.60 -1.90 -12.45
C GLY A 135 -0.53 -2.64 -11.73
N THR A 136 -1.76 -2.59 -12.28
CA THR A 136 -2.89 -3.38 -11.77
C THR A 136 -2.66 -4.88 -11.81
N LYS A 137 -1.79 -5.39 -12.69
CA LYS A 137 -1.39 -6.81 -12.71
C LYS A 137 -0.66 -7.22 -11.44
N VAL A 138 0.19 -6.34 -10.92
CA VAL A 138 0.94 -6.60 -9.69
C VAL A 138 0.00 -6.61 -8.48
N VAL A 139 -0.83 -5.59 -8.34
CA VAL A 139 -1.74 -5.47 -7.19
C VAL A 139 -2.89 -6.49 -7.24
N GLY A 140 -3.27 -6.94 -8.44
CA GLY A 140 -4.23 -8.02 -8.68
C GLY A 140 -3.65 -9.43 -8.60
N ASN A 141 -2.38 -9.56 -8.19
CA ASN A 141 -1.70 -10.84 -8.00
C ASN A 141 -1.64 -11.71 -9.27
N GLU A 142 -1.50 -11.08 -10.47
CA GLU A 142 -1.32 -11.85 -11.70
C GLU A 142 0.04 -12.59 -11.72
N PRO A 143 0.15 -13.68 -12.48
CA PRO A 143 1.41 -14.42 -12.58
C PRO A 143 2.55 -13.58 -13.15
N ASN A 144 3.73 -13.71 -12.55
CA ASN A 144 4.98 -13.14 -13.03
C ASN A 144 5.55 -13.94 -14.21
N THR A 145 6.74 -13.60 -14.69
CA THR A 145 7.40 -14.29 -15.82
C THR A 145 7.77 -15.75 -15.54
N ALA A 146 7.76 -16.17 -14.26
CA ALA A 146 7.97 -17.55 -13.85
C ALA A 146 6.66 -18.33 -13.67
N GLY A 147 5.50 -17.71 -13.94
CA GLY A 147 4.19 -18.33 -13.80
C GLY A 147 3.66 -18.36 -12.36
N VAL A 148 4.32 -17.69 -11.42
CA VAL A 148 3.91 -17.60 -10.01
C VAL A 148 3.14 -16.29 -9.79
N PRO A 149 1.98 -16.30 -9.10
CA PRO A 149 1.31 -15.07 -8.70
C PRO A 149 2.26 -14.16 -7.92
N VAL A 150 2.31 -12.87 -8.32
CA VAL A 150 3.41 -11.98 -7.91
C VAL A 150 3.42 -11.66 -6.41
N LEU A 151 2.27 -11.69 -5.75
CA LEU A 151 2.20 -11.48 -4.30
C LEU A 151 2.48 -12.77 -3.51
N ASP A 152 2.14 -13.93 -4.08
CA ASP A 152 2.33 -15.21 -3.40
C ASP A 152 3.81 -15.58 -3.25
N GLN A 153 4.68 -15.07 -4.12
CA GLN A 153 6.11 -15.31 -4.02
C GLN A 153 6.75 -14.78 -2.72
N PHE A 154 6.09 -13.85 -2.03
CA PHE A 154 6.58 -13.32 -0.76
C PHE A 154 6.31 -14.23 0.44
N GLN A 155 5.40 -15.19 0.33
CA GLN A 155 5.07 -16.10 1.43
C GLN A 155 6.30 -16.90 1.89
N GLY A 156 6.50 -16.94 3.19
CA GLY A 156 7.67 -17.59 3.82
C GLY A 156 8.98 -16.80 3.74
N MET A 157 9.02 -15.66 3.05
CA MET A 157 10.23 -14.84 3.01
C MET A 157 10.47 -14.12 4.34
N THR A 158 11.74 -13.99 4.71
CA THR A 158 12.23 -13.40 5.98
C THR A 158 13.38 -12.44 5.72
N GLY A 159 13.72 -11.65 6.76
CA GLY A 159 14.89 -10.77 6.77
C GLY A 159 14.64 -9.43 6.08
N ALA A 160 14.56 -8.37 6.89
CA ALA A 160 14.37 -7.01 6.41
C ALA A 160 15.48 -6.59 5.44
N GLY A 161 15.12 -5.99 4.31
CA GLY A 161 16.05 -5.55 3.27
C GLY A 161 16.63 -6.67 2.38
N SER A 162 16.29 -7.94 2.64
CA SER A 162 16.74 -9.08 1.81
C SER A 162 15.95 -9.24 0.52
N LEU A 163 14.74 -8.67 0.46
CA LEU A 163 13.85 -8.79 -0.69
C LEU A 163 14.26 -7.76 -1.76
N VAL A 164 14.72 -8.24 -2.91
CA VAL A 164 15.25 -7.40 -4.00
C VAL A 164 14.67 -7.85 -5.34
N VAL A 165 13.99 -6.92 -6.02
CA VAL A 165 13.43 -7.17 -7.36
C VAL A 165 14.53 -7.52 -8.35
N GLY A 166 14.34 -8.60 -9.10
CA GLY A 166 15.30 -9.16 -10.05
C GLY A 166 16.34 -10.08 -9.42
N LYS A 167 16.29 -10.29 -8.09
CA LYS A 167 17.13 -11.27 -7.38
C LYS A 167 16.26 -12.28 -6.62
N THR A 168 15.65 -11.85 -5.53
CA THR A 168 14.75 -12.69 -4.71
C THR A 168 13.29 -12.57 -5.12
N VAL A 169 12.90 -11.45 -5.77
CA VAL A 169 11.54 -11.17 -6.23
C VAL A 169 11.51 -11.05 -7.74
N THR A 170 10.73 -11.90 -8.41
CA THR A 170 10.54 -11.86 -9.87
C THR A 170 9.41 -10.89 -10.23
N PRO A 171 9.69 -9.82 -10.99
CA PRO A 171 8.66 -8.83 -11.35
C PRO A 171 7.75 -9.33 -12.49
N ILE A 172 6.61 -8.66 -12.65
CA ILE A 172 5.83 -8.72 -13.88
C ILE A 172 6.50 -7.82 -14.94
N SER A 173 6.65 -8.32 -16.16
CA SER A 173 7.22 -7.55 -17.26
C SER A 173 6.43 -6.27 -17.53
N GLY A 174 7.14 -5.15 -17.60
CA GLY A 174 6.54 -3.81 -17.75
C GLY A 174 6.02 -3.18 -16.46
N ALA A 175 5.89 -3.94 -15.35
CA ALA A 175 5.40 -3.45 -14.06
C ALA A 175 6.45 -3.53 -12.93
N THR A 176 7.72 -3.44 -13.27
CA THR A 176 8.85 -3.56 -12.33
C THR A 176 8.79 -2.50 -11.22
N VAL A 177 8.33 -1.28 -11.50
CA VAL A 177 8.24 -0.20 -10.51
C VAL A 177 7.14 -0.50 -9.49
N SER A 178 5.97 -0.99 -9.94
CA SER A 178 4.88 -1.42 -9.04
C SER A 178 5.32 -2.60 -8.18
N THR A 179 6.02 -3.60 -8.77
CA THR A 179 6.62 -4.72 -8.01
C THR A 179 7.62 -4.23 -6.96
N LYS A 180 8.42 -3.19 -7.29
CA LYS A 180 9.33 -2.55 -6.35
C LYS A 180 8.59 -1.93 -5.16
N GLY A 181 7.45 -1.27 -5.40
CA GLY A 181 6.60 -0.71 -4.35
C GLY A 181 6.12 -1.79 -3.37
N ILE A 182 5.60 -2.92 -3.89
CA ILE A 182 5.22 -4.07 -3.04
C ILE A 182 6.43 -4.60 -2.26
N THR A 183 7.58 -4.77 -2.92
CA THR A 183 8.81 -5.27 -2.27
C THR A 183 9.31 -4.34 -1.15
N MET A 184 9.22 -3.03 -1.33
CA MET A 184 9.53 -2.05 -0.28
C MET A 184 8.56 -2.17 0.90
N GLY A 185 7.26 -2.32 0.63
CA GLY A 185 6.26 -2.56 1.67
C GLY A 185 6.51 -3.87 2.44
N ALA A 186 6.87 -4.93 1.74
CA ALA A 186 7.22 -6.23 2.35
C ALA A 186 8.45 -6.13 3.25
N ASN A 187 9.53 -5.50 2.78
CA ASN A 187 10.71 -5.24 3.59
C ASN A 187 10.41 -4.36 4.81
N ALA A 188 9.54 -3.36 4.66
CA ALA A 188 9.11 -2.49 5.76
C ALA A 188 8.33 -3.26 6.84
N ALA A 189 7.48 -4.22 6.43
CA ALA A 189 6.78 -5.09 7.37
C ALA A 189 7.76 -5.99 8.15
N LEU A 190 8.72 -6.59 7.45
CA LEU A 190 9.75 -7.40 8.10
C LEU A 190 10.59 -6.59 9.09
N ALA A 191 11.01 -5.37 8.70
CA ALA A 191 11.77 -4.49 9.59
C ALA A 191 10.96 -4.07 10.83
N ALA A 192 9.67 -3.77 10.65
CA ALA A 192 8.78 -3.47 11.76
C ALA A 192 8.61 -4.68 12.69
N ALA A 193 8.41 -5.89 12.13
CA ALA A 193 8.30 -7.12 12.91
C ALA A 193 9.60 -7.46 13.67
N GLU A 194 10.76 -7.20 13.08
CA GLU A 194 12.06 -7.36 13.75
C GLU A 194 12.22 -6.38 14.91
N ALA A 195 11.72 -5.14 14.76
CA ALA A 195 11.80 -4.11 15.81
C ALA A 195 10.78 -4.32 16.95
N LEU A 196 9.70 -5.08 16.71
CA LEU A 196 8.72 -5.44 17.73
C LEU A 196 9.22 -6.54 18.69
N GLY A 197 10.23 -7.30 18.32
CA GLY A 197 10.86 -8.35 19.16
C GLY A 197 10.41 -9.74 18.74
#